data_c15885cb47b0661885a9f2288b4dfa2c
#
_entry.id   c15885cb47b0661885a9f2288b4dfa2c
#
_cell.length_a   1.000
_cell.length_b   1.000
_cell.length_c   1.000
_cell.angle_alpha   90.00
_cell.angle_beta   90.00
_cell.angle_gamma   90.00
#
_symmetry.space_group_name_H-M   'P 1'
#
loop_
_entity.id
_entity.type
_entity.pdbx_description
1 polymer ?
#
loop_
_entity_poly.entity_id
_entity_poly.type
_entity_poly.pdbx_seq_one_letter_code
_entity_poly.pdbx_strand_id
1 'polypeptide(L)' 'MFDYKKYVCDVCGHIYDEEDGDPESGIAPGTRWEDVPEDWRCPECGVGKSDFLFLD' A
#
# COMPACT_ATOMS: atom_id res chain seq x y z
N MET A 1 -9.72 -10.22 15.70
CA MET A 1 -10.18 -9.28 14.68
C MET A 1 -9.02 -8.41 14.25
N PHE A 2 -8.83 -8.25 12.94
CA PHE A 2 -7.72 -7.47 12.41
C PHE A 2 -8.16 -6.05 12.11
N ASP A 3 -7.29 -5.12 12.46
CA ASP A 3 -7.56 -3.70 12.31
C ASP A 3 -6.73 -3.17 11.14
N TYR A 4 -7.05 -3.65 9.95
CA TYR A 4 -6.30 -3.28 8.75
C TYR A 4 -6.56 -1.83 8.37
N LYS A 5 -5.51 -1.20 7.88
CA LYS A 5 -5.53 0.21 7.49
C LYS A 5 -5.40 0.35 5.99
N LYS A 6 -5.72 1.53 5.51
CA LYS A 6 -5.59 1.84 4.09
C LYS A 6 -4.68 3.04 3.92
N TYR A 7 -3.96 3.05 2.81
CA TYR A 7 -3.07 4.14 2.46
C TYR A 7 -3.36 4.52 1.02
N VAL A 8 -3.44 5.82 0.75
CA VAL A 8 -3.80 6.33 -0.56
C VAL A 8 -2.61 7.03 -1.21
N CYS A 9 -2.38 6.74 -2.49
CA CYS A 9 -1.35 7.43 -3.26
C CYS A 9 -1.77 8.87 -3.46
N ASP A 10 -0.93 9.81 -3.04
CA ASP A 10 -1.21 11.23 -3.12
C ASP A 10 -1.14 11.74 -4.56
N VAL A 11 -0.61 10.93 -5.48
CA VAL A 11 -0.43 11.33 -6.86
C VAL A 11 -1.57 10.85 -7.73
N CYS A 12 -1.94 9.56 -7.65
CA CYS A 12 -2.94 8.98 -8.54
C CYS A 12 -4.19 8.48 -7.84
N GLY A 13 -4.18 8.42 -6.51
CA GLY A 13 -5.37 7.97 -5.76
C GLY A 13 -5.48 6.47 -5.57
N HIS A 14 -4.46 5.71 -5.97
CA HIS A 14 -4.46 4.26 -5.75
C HIS A 14 -4.47 3.95 -4.25
N ILE A 15 -5.26 2.95 -3.86
CA ILE A 15 -5.38 2.56 -2.45
C ILE A 15 -4.58 1.29 -2.20
N TYR A 16 -3.66 1.33 -1.23
CA TYR A 16 -3.07 0.13 -0.67
C TYR A 16 -3.88 -0.27 0.56
N ASP A 17 -4.56 -1.40 0.48
CA ASP A 17 -5.36 -1.93 1.59
C ASP A 17 -4.57 -3.07 2.22
N GLU A 18 -4.25 -2.94 3.51
CA GLU A 18 -3.45 -3.97 4.19
C GLU A 18 -4.13 -5.33 4.13
N GLU A 19 -5.46 -5.35 4.11
CA GLU A 19 -6.19 -6.61 4.04
C GLU A 19 -5.97 -7.32 2.70
N ASP A 20 -5.90 -6.56 1.62
CA ASP A 20 -5.76 -7.12 0.27
C ASP A 20 -4.32 -7.30 -0.15
N GLY A 21 -3.40 -6.53 0.41
CA GLY A 21 -2.01 -6.53 -0.04
C GLY A 21 -1.90 -6.05 -1.48
N ASP A 22 -0.85 -6.52 -2.13
CA ASP A 22 -0.63 -6.24 -3.56
C ASP A 22 0.05 -7.46 -4.18
N PRO A 23 -0.71 -8.56 -4.37
CA PRO A 23 -0.12 -9.82 -4.83
C PRO A 23 0.61 -9.71 -6.16
N GLU A 24 0.17 -8.81 -7.03
CA GLU A 24 0.83 -8.63 -8.32
C GLU A 24 2.25 -8.10 -8.17
N SER A 25 2.51 -7.39 -7.07
CA SER A 25 3.86 -6.90 -6.76
C SER A 25 4.57 -7.79 -5.74
N GLY A 26 3.97 -8.93 -5.40
CA GLY A 26 4.57 -9.85 -4.45
C GLY A 26 4.26 -9.54 -2.99
N ILE A 27 3.29 -8.68 -2.73
CA ILE A 27 2.90 -8.32 -1.37
C ILE A 27 1.66 -9.14 -0.99
N ALA A 28 1.83 -10.06 -0.07
CA ALA A 28 0.76 -10.96 0.32
C ALA A 28 -0.38 -10.21 1.03
N PRO A 29 -1.63 -10.68 0.88
CA PRO A 29 -2.73 -10.12 1.66
C PRO A 29 -2.43 -10.17 3.15
N GLY A 30 -2.79 -9.12 3.86
CA GLY A 30 -2.54 -9.01 5.30
C GLY A 30 -1.20 -8.40 5.65
N THR A 31 -0.42 -7.97 4.65
CA THR A 31 0.87 -7.33 4.91
C THR A 31 0.64 -5.90 5.42
N ARG A 32 1.13 -5.62 6.61
CA ARG A 32 1.04 -4.28 7.18
C ARG A 32 1.92 -3.31 6.41
N TRP A 33 1.52 -2.03 6.42
CA TRP A 33 2.24 -1.00 5.66
C TRP A 33 3.72 -0.95 6.01
N GLU A 34 4.03 -1.07 7.29
CA GLU A 34 5.43 -1.02 7.73
C GLU A 34 6.23 -2.23 7.25
N ASP A 35 5.55 -3.31 6.87
CA ASP A 35 6.20 -4.52 6.37
C ASP A 35 6.32 -4.52 4.85
N VAL A 36 5.68 -3.58 4.18
CA VAL A 36 5.83 -3.42 2.72
C VAL A 36 7.26 -2.94 2.44
N PRO A 37 7.99 -3.58 1.51
CA PRO A 37 9.37 -3.18 1.23
C PRO A 37 9.49 -1.71 0.89
N GLU A 38 10.61 -1.11 1.27
CA GLU A 38 10.83 0.31 1.03
C GLU A 38 10.93 0.63 -0.46
N ASP A 39 11.30 -0.36 -1.28
CA ASP A 39 11.41 -0.16 -2.72
C ASP A 39 10.12 -0.47 -3.46
N TRP A 40 9.05 -0.80 -2.74
CA TRP A 40 7.75 -0.99 -3.37
C TRP A 40 7.26 0.32 -3.95
N ARG A 41 6.64 0.22 -5.11
CA ARG A 41 6.14 1.41 -5.79
C ARG A 41 4.68 1.23 -6.13
N CYS A 42 3.97 2.37 -6.25
CA CYS A 42 2.58 2.38 -6.66
C CYS A 42 2.44 1.70 -8.03
N PRO A 43 1.57 0.69 -8.13
CA PRO A 43 1.42 -0.01 -9.41
C PRO A 43 0.75 0.83 -10.49
N GLU A 44 0.13 1.94 -10.11
CA GLU A 44 -0.56 2.80 -11.06
C GLU A 44 0.31 3.91 -11.61
N CYS A 45 1.13 4.54 -10.76
CA CYS A 45 1.91 5.70 -11.19
C CYS A 45 3.39 5.58 -10.89
N GLY A 46 3.81 4.58 -10.13
CA GLY A 46 5.22 4.31 -9.93
C GLY A 46 5.93 5.09 -8.83
N VAL A 47 5.21 5.90 -8.07
CA VAL A 47 5.86 6.62 -6.97
C VAL A 47 6.10 5.68 -5.78
N GLY A 48 6.99 6.07 -4.89
CA GLY A 48 7.34 5.25 -3.74
C GLY A 48 6.38 5.42 -2.58
N LYS A 49 6.67 4.70 -1.49
CA LYS A 49 5.82 4.73 -0.29
C LYS A 49 5.69 6.12 0.30
N SER A 50 6.71 6.96 0.14
CA SER A 50 6.69 8.30 0.74
C SER A 50 5.59 9.19 0.16
N ASP A 51 5.03 8.81 -0.98
CA ASP A 51 3.93 9.55 -1.59
C ASP A 51 2.56 9.00 -1.22
N PHE A 52 2.51 8.10 -0.27
CA PHE A 52 1.25 7.55 0.24
C PHE A 52 0.89 8.20 1.57
N LEU A 53 -0.40 8.43 1.76
CA LEU A 53 -0.93 9.03 2.98
C LEU A 53 -1.85 8.04 3.68
N PHE A 54 -1.83 8.07 5.01
CA PHE A 54 -2.74 7.24 5.80
C PHE A 54 -4.18 7.69 5.52
N LEU A 55 -5.01 6.73 5.17
CA LEU A 55 -6.42 6.98 4.90
C LEU A 55 -7.23 6.48 6.08
N ASP A 56 -7.81 7.41 6.80
CA ASP A 56 -8.61 7.09 7.99
C ASP A 56 -10.03 6.65 7.61
#